data_d070bfa7c1470d8cbda2ca69fd4fe26e
#
_entry.id   d070bfa7c1470d8cbda2ca69fd4fe26e
#
_cell.length_a   1.000
_cell.length_b   1.000
_cell.length_c   1.000
_cell.angle_alpha   90.00
_cell.angle_beta   90.00
_cell.angle_gamma   90.00
#
_symmetry.space_group_name_H-M   'P 1'
#
loop_
_entity.id
_entity.type
_entity.pdbx_description
1 polymer ?
#
loop_
_entity_poly.entity_id
_entity_poly.type
_entity_poly.pdbx_seq_one_letter_code
_entity_poly.pdbx_strand_id
1 'polypeptide(L)'
;MVVLQTMRLTLSPCCPSDSADFMDLELDPEVMLFLNGGHAVDLEQSYPDATFLMPRGTEPYVWAARRTTNGAFVGWFCLSPEGEGVAELGYRLRRMDWGQGLASEGASALVNWGFSSGRYEKIIACTMAVNHASRRVIEKTGLNYTRTVHVDWANAIPGGEDGEVQYELLHSGWNGS
;
A
#
# COMPACT_ATOMS: atom_id res chain seq x y z
N MET A 1 7.97 8.27 13.46
CA MET A 1 7.30 8.60 12.17
C MET A 1 6.55 9.92 12.30
N VAL A 2 6.24 10.56 11.20
CA VAL A 2 5.56 11.87 11.14
C VAL A 2 4.11 11.70 10.71
N VAL A 3 3.26 12.65 11.07
CA VAL A 3 1.92 12.79 10.49
C VAL A 3 2.06 13.54 9.16
N LEU A 4 1.49 13.00 8.08
CA LEU A 4 1.45 13.63 6.78
C LEU A 4 0.04 14.15 6.52
N GLN A 5 -0.07 15.36 6.01
CA GLN A 5 -1.35 15.95 5.63
C GLN A 5 -1.36 16.23 4.14
N THR A 6 -2.48 15.88 3.50
CA THR A 6 -2.78 16.20 2.12
C THR A 6 -4.03 17.06 2.05
N MET A 7 -4.54 17.32 0.87
CA MET A 7 -5.78 18.07 0.71
C MET A 7 -6.97 17.37 1.40
N ARG A 8 -7.04 16.03 1.33
CA ARG A 8 -8.23 15.25 1.76
C ARG A 8 -7.92 14.19 2.80
N LEU A 9 -6.64 13.90 3.06
CA LEU A 9 -6.21 12.84 3.96
C LEU A 9 -5.26 13.37 5.04
N THR A 10 -5.41 12.79 6.24
CA THR A 10 -4.39 12.78 7.28
C THR A 10 -3.86 11.36 7.40
N LEU A 11 -2.56 11.18 7.17
CA LEU A 11 -1.86 9.92 7.36
C LEU A 11 -1.10 9.98 8.68
N SER A 12 -1.57 9.25 9.67
CA SER A 12 -0.93 9.15 10.98
C SER A 12 -0.23 7.81 11.14
N PRO A 13 0.94 7.76 11.79
CA PRO A 13 1.52 6.47 12.17
C PRO A 13 0.45 5.60 12.81
N CYS A 14 0.35 4.34 12.37
CA CYS A 14 -0.67 3.46 12.90
C CYS A 14 -0.46 3.18 14.40
N CYS A 15 -1.54 2.88 15.07
CA CYS A 15 -1.54 2.53 16.49
C CYS A 15 -2.52 1.38 16.74
N PRO A 16 -2.45 0.70 17.89
CA PRO A 16 -3.29 -0.47 18.17
C PRO A 16 -4.79 -0.22 18.05
N SER A 17 -5.25 1.01 18.22
CA SER A 17 -6.67 1.36 18.04
C SER A 17 -7.12 1.32 16.57
N ASP A 18 -6.21 1.30 15.59
CA ASP A 18 -6.52 1.16 14.16
C ASP A 18 -6.75 -0.31 13.76
N SER A 19 -6.43 -1.26 14.63
CA SER A 19 -6.47 -2.69 14.34
C SER A 19 -7.84 -3.16 13.82
N ALA A 20 -8.94 -2.68 14.41
CA ALA A 20 -10.28 -3.03 13.96
C ALA A 20 -10.57 -2.52 12.54
N ASP A 21 -10.19 -1.29 12.23
CA ASP A 21 -10.32 -0.70 10.90
C ASP A 21 -9.48 -1.47 9.85
N PHE A 22 -8.30 -1.96 10.24
CA PHE A 22 -7.43 -2.76 9.37
C PHE A 22 -8.02 -4.14 9.10
N MET A 23 -8.59 -4.77 10.14
CA MET A 23 -9.25 -6.07 10.00
C MET A 23 -10.48 -5.99 9.07
N ASP A 24 -11.27 -4.92 9.16
CA ASP A 24 -12.42 -4.72 8.28
C ASP A 24 -12.03 -4.68 6.80
N LEU A 25 -10.85 -4.15 6.45
CA LEU A 25 -10.33 -4.21 5.08
C LEU A 25 -10.12 -5.65 4.59
N GLU A 26 -9.67 -6.51 5.47
CA GLU A 26 -9.28 -7.88 5.16
C GLU A 26 -10.46 -8.85 5.14
N LEU A 27 -11.59 -8.43 5.69
CA LEU A 27 -12.85 -9.13 5.59
C LEU A 27 -13.59 -8.82 4.28
N ASP A 28 -13.22 -7.75 3.55
CA ASP A 28 -13.82 -7.42 2.25
C ASP A 28 -13.14 -8.23 1.12
N PRO A 29 -13.86 -9.19 0.50
CA PRO A 29 -13.30 -10.06 -0.52
C PRO A 29 -12.82 -9.30 -1.77
N GLU A 30 -13.41 -8.15 -2.08
CA GLU A 30 -12.96 -7.35 -3.22
C GLU A 30 -11.65 -6.60 -2.92
N VAL A 31 -11.46 -6.17 -1.68
CA VAL A 31 -10.19 -5.59 -1.23
C VAL A 31 -9.08 -6.64 -1.27
N MET A 32 -9.41 -7.89 -0.91
CA MET A 32 -8.46 -9.00 -0.84
C MET A 32 -8.26 -9.75 -2.16
N LEU A 33 -9.01 -9.41 -3.22
CA LEU A 33 -9.03 -10.17 -4.48
C LEU A 33 -7.64 -10.46 -5.06
N PHE A 34 -6.79 -9.43 -5.13
CA PHE A 34 -5.43 -9.54 -5.69
C PHE A 34 -4.34 -9.84 -4.65
N LEU A 35 -4.73 -10.23 -3.44
CA LEU A 35 -3.80 -10.56 -2.36
C LEU A 35 -3.91 -12.04 -1.97
N ASN A 36 -5.12 -12.55 -1.86
CA ASN A 36 -5.38 -13.94 -1.49
C ASN A 36 -6.55 -14.57 -2.28
N GLY A 37 -6.93 -13.98 -3.42
CA GLY A 37 -8.05 -14.47 -4.23
C GLY A 37 -9.43 -14.08 -3.69
N GLY A 38 -9.51 -13.11 -2.78
CA GLY A 38 -10.77 -12.67 -2.15
C GLY A 38 -11.30 -13.65 -1.08
N HIS A 39 -10.46 -14.56 -0.60
CA HIS A 39 -10.84 -15.44 0.49
C HIS A 39 -10.94 -14.66 1.81
N ALA A 40 -11.95 -14.97 2.62
CA ALA A 40 -12.05 -14.44 3.97
C ALA A 40 -10.80 -14.83 4.78
N VAL A 41 -10.19 -13.85 5.43
CA VAL A 41 -9.06 -14.09 6.31
C VAL A 41 -9.55 -14.77 7.57
N ASP A 42 -8.97 -15.93 7.91
CA ASP A 42 -9.22 -16.58 9.19
C ASP A 42 -8.44 -15.85 10.28
N LEU A 43 -9.15 -15.05 11.06
CA LEU A 43 -8.58 -14.25 12.12
C LEU A 43 -8.02 -15.09 13.29
N GLU A 44 -8.47 -16.33 13.44
CA GLU A 44 -7.97 -17.26 14.46
C GLU A 44 -6.67 -17.94 14.03
N GLN A 45 -6.49 -18.11 12.73
CA GLN A 45 -5.29 -18.68 12.12
C GLN A 45 -4.32 -17.61 11.58
N SER A 46 -4.48 -16.34 11.98
CA SER A 46 -3.65 -15.26 11.49
C SER A 46 -2.18 -15.57 11.73
N TYR A 47 -1.50 -15.92 10.65
CA TYR A 47 -0.10 -16.33 10.63
C TYR A 47 0.79 -15.21 11.16
N PRO A 48 1.69 -15.49 12.10
CA PRO A 48 2.69 -14.52 12.54
C PRO A 48 3.52 -13.94 11.38
N ASP A 49 3.69 -14.73 10.31
CA ASP A 49 4.49 -14.37 9.14
C ASP A 49 3.73 -13.56 8.08
N ALA A 50 2.42 -13.38 8.24
CA ALA A 50 1.61 -12.57 7.34
C ALA A 50 1.42 -11.11 7.82
N THR A 51 2.27 -10.61 8.68
CA THR A 51 2.21 -9.28 9.30
C THR A 51 2.13 -8.15 8.27
N PHE A 52 2.84 -8.28 7.15
CA PHE A 52 2.81 -7.31 6.06
C PHE A 52 1.43 -7.23 5.35
N LEU A 53 0.73 -8.38 5.23
CA LEU A 53 -0.61 -8.43 4.63
C LEU A 53 -1.69 -7.94 5.59
N MET A 54 -1.44 -8.01 6.89
CA MET A 54 -2.41 -7.80 7.96
C MET A 54 -1.84 -6.93 9.09
N PRO A 55 -1.65 -5.61 8.86
CA PRO A 55 -1.17 -4.73 9.93
C PRO A 55 -2.12 -4.76 11.13
N ARG A 56 -1.53 -4.68 12.32
CA ARG A 56 -2.23 -4.72 13.60
C ARG A 56 -2.15 -3.40 14.38
N GLY A 57 -1.56 -2.38 13.78
CA GLY A 57 -1.37 -1.07 14.41
C GLY A 57 -0.06 -0.93 15.19
N THR A 58 0.85 -1.89 15.08
CA THR A 58 2.17 -1.84 15.72
C THR A 58 3.32 -1.71 14.74
N GLU A 59 3.02 -1.70 13.45
CA GLU A 59 3.99 -1.69 12.36
C GLU A 59 4.65 -0.32 12.22
N PRO A 60 5.99 -0.23 12.26
CA PRO A 60 6.68 1.05 12.31
C PRO A 60 6.69 1.80 10.97
N TYR A 61 6.20 1.19 9.88
CA TYR A 61 6.23 1.78 8.53
C TYR A 61 4.84 1.87 7.90
N VAL A 62 3.79 1.80 8.72
CA VAL A 62 2.40 1.87 8.30
C VAL A 62 1.73 3.12 8.84
N TRP A 63 0.97 3.80 7.99
CA TRP A 63 0.14 4.97 8.32
C TRP A 63 -1.33 4.64 8.12
N ALA A 64 -2.13 4.86 9.14
CA ALA A 64 -3.59 4.89 9.00
C ALA A 64 -3.99 6.20 8.32
N ALA A 65 -4.78 6.10 7.25
CA ALA A 65 -5.28 7.24 6.50
C ALA A 65 -6.73 7.55 6.87
N ARG A 66 -7.00 8.79 7.22
CA ARG A 66 -8.32 9.28 7.61
C ARG A 66 -8.67 10.54 6.81
N ARG A 67 -9.96 10.73 6.52
CA ARG A 67 -10.45 11.95 5.87
C ARG A 67 -10.23 13.16 6.75
N THR A 68 -9.69 14.24 6.21
CA THR A 68 -9.49 15.51 6.94
C THR A 68 -10.80 16.14 7.40
N THR A 69 -11.90 15.88 6.70
CA THR A 69 -13.21 16.52 6.94
C THR A 69 -13.96 15.96 8.14
N ASN A 70 -13.83 14.66 8.42
CA ASN A 70 -14.65 13.99 9.45
C ASN A 70 -13.91 12.90 10.23
N GLY A 71 -12.62 12.70 9.98
CA GLY A 71 -11.81 11.67 10.64
C GLY A 71 -12.12 10.23 10.24
N ALA A 72 -13.01 10.00 9.25
CA ALA A 72 -13.38 8.67 8.83
C ALA A 72 -12.15 7.93 8.25
N PHE A 73 -11.95 6.69 8.69
CA PHE A 73 -10.91 5.82 8.16
C PHE A 73 -11.13 5.54 6.68
N VAL A 74 -10.06 5.58 5.91
CA VAL A 74 -10.05 5.36 4.45
C VAL A 74 -9.30 4.09 4.08
N GLY A 75 -8.21 3.82 4.81
CA GLY A 75 -7.32 2.73 4.52
C GLY A 75 -5.97 2.95 5.20
N TRP A 76 -4.97 2.20 4.75
CA TRP A 76 -3.61 2.39 5.21
C TRP A 76 -2.63 2.48 4.03
N PHE A 77 -1.49 3.06 4.31
CA PHE A 77 -0.34 3.16 3.41
C PHE A 77 0.91 2.72 4.16
N CYS A 78 1.87 2.13 3.45
CA CYS A 78 3.16 1.80 4.02
C CYS A 78 4.31 2.20 3.10
N LEU A 79 5.46 2.38 3.72
CA LEU A 79 6.74 2.54 3.04
C LEU A 79 7.74 1.66 3.79
N SER A 80 7.73 0.37 3.46
CA SER A 80 8.48 -0.67 4.16
C SER A 80 9.92 -0.71 3.68
N PRO A 81 10.93 -0.72 4.56
CA PRO A 81 12.31 -0.90 4.16
C PRO A 81 12.54 -2.26 3.51
N GLU A 82 13.16 -2.27 2.33
CA GLU A 82 13.51 -3.47 1.54
C GLU A 82 15.03 -3.61 1.34
N GLY A 83 15.79 -3.09 2.28
CA GLY A 83 17.25 -3.07 2.27
C GLY A 83 17.80 -1.67 2.42
N GLU A 84 19.11 -1.52 2.24
CA GLU A 84 19.79 -0.23 2.40
C GLU A 84 19.32 0.76 1.33
N GLY A 85 18.77 1.88 1.77
CA GLY A 85 18.28 2.95 0.90
C GLY A 85 17.08 2.60 0.01
N VAL A 86 16.43 1.45 0.20
CA VAL A 86 15.26 1.00 -0.60
C VAL A 86 14.03 0.87 0.27
N ALA A 87 12.88 1.32 -0.23
CA ALA A 87 11.59 1.07 0.41
C ALA A 87 10.55 0.60 -0.61
N GLU A 88 9.62 -0.22 -0.14
CA GLU A 88 8.46 -0.63 -0.91
C GLU A 88 7.22 0.16 -0.49
N LEU A 89 6.56 0.76 -1.48
CA LEU A 89 5.28 1.44 -1.32
C LEU A 89 4.14 0.42 -1.38
N GLY A 90 3.33 0.37 -0.33
CA GLY A 90 2.10 -0.40 -0.30
C GLY A 90 0.91 0.43 0.19
N TYR A 91 -0.29 0.01 -0.15
CA TYR A 91 -1.53 0.63 0.33
C TYR A 91 -2.72 -0.29 0.16
N ARG A 92 -3.71 -0.07 1.01
CA ARG A 92 -5.00 -0.74 0.95
C ARG A 92 -6.09 0.21 1.42
N LEU A 93 -7.11 0.41 0.58
CA LEU A 93 -8.21 1.32 0.88
C LEU A 93 -9.52 0.56 0.88
N ARG A 94 -10.46 1.03 1.70
CA ARG A 94 -11.84 0.53 1.70
C ARG A 94 -12.44 0.73 0.32
N ARG A 95 -13.23 -0.24 -0.11
CA ARG A 95 -13.89 -0.24 -1.42
C ARG A 95 -14.71 1.03 -1.68
N MET A 96 -15.43 1.51 -0.67
CA MET A 96 -16.23 2.74 -0.79
C MET A 96 -15.41 4.01 -1.06
N ASP A 97 -14.11 3.96 -0.83
CA ASP A 97 -13.19 5.08 -1.05
C ASP A 97 -12.42 4.97 -2.39
N TRP A 98 -12.68 3.92 -3.18
CA TRP A 98 -12.05 3.74 -4.49
C TRP A 98 -12.59 4.73 -5.53
N GLY A 99 -11.84 4.90 -6.63
CA GLY A 99 -12.24 5.76 -7.75
C GLY A 99 -12.21 7.26 -7.47
N GLN A 100 -11.92 7.69 -6.23
CA GLN A 100 -11.91 9.09 -5.81
C GLN A 100 -10.52 9.75 -5.86
N GLY A 101 -9.49 9.02 -6.29
CA GLY A 101 -8.11 9.50 -6.33
C GLY A 101 -7.38 9.53 -4.99
N LEU A 102 -8.00 9.06 -3.91
CA LEU A 102 -7.41 9.08 -2.56
C LEU A 102 -6.17 8.18 -2.46
N ALA A 103 -6.16 7.03 -3.13
CA ALA A 103 -4.99 6.16 -3.18
C ALA A 103 -3.77 6.88 -3.80
N SER A 104 -3.96 7.56 -4.94
CA SER A 104 -2.88 8.32 -5.58
C SER A 104 -2.41 9.48 -4.70
N GLU A 105 -3.33 10.18 -4.02
CA GLU A 105 -3.01 11.29 -3.14
C GLU A 105 -2.15 10.84 -1.94
N GLY A 106 -2.57 9.79 -1.24
CA GLY A 106 -1.83 9.25 -0.10
C GLY A 106 -0.50 8.63 -0.50
N ALA A 107 -0.48 7.87 -1.60
CA ALA A 107 0.75 7.26 -2.11
C ALA A 107 1.78 8.32 -2.53
N SER A 108 1.36 9.37 -3.25
CA SER A 108 2.25 10.46 -3.63
C SER A 108 2.81 11.20 -2.42
N ALA A 109 1.98 11.46 -1.41
CA ALA A 109 2.45 12.09 -0.17
C ALA A 109 3.52 11.25 0.53
N LEU A 110 3.36 9.93 0.52
CA LEU A 110 4.30 9.01 1.15
C LEU A 110 5.62 8.91 0.35
N VAL A 111 5.55 8.83 -0.98
CA VAL A 111 6.74 8.87 -1.86
C VAL A 111 7.51 10.17 -1.66
N ASN A 112 6.82 11.31 -1.67
CA ASN A 112 7.44 12.61 -1.44
C ASN A 112 8.11 12.71 -0.06
N TRP A 113 7.45 12.21 0.99
CA TRP A 113 8.06 12.14 2.31
C TRP A 113 9.28 11.22 2.33
N GLY A 114 9.19 10.06 1.70
CA GLY A 114 10.26 9.08 1.66
C GLY A 114 11.56 9.69 1.11
N PHE A 115 11.49 10.35 -0.03
CA PHE A 115 12.65 11.01 -0.64
C PHE A 115 13.08 12.27 0.12
N SER A 116 12.14 13.14 0.50
CA SER A 116 12.46 14.38 1.25
C SER A 116 13.12 14.09 2.60
N SER A 117 12.87 12.92 3.19
CA SER A 117 13.49 12.52 4.46
C SER A 117 14.96 12.17 4.33
N GLY A 118 15.48 12.00 3.12
CA GLY A 118 16.83 11.53 2.83
C GLY A 118 17.11 10.07 3.24
N ARG A 119 16.07 9.30 3.55
CA ARG A 119 16.21 7.90 4.01
C ARG A 119 16.33 6.91 2.87
N TYR A 120 15.72 7.22 1.73
CA TYR A 120 15.63 6.30 0.62
C TYR A 120 16.22 6.91 -0.65
N GLU A 121 16.97 6.11 -1.36
CA GLU A 121 17.50 6.42 -2.68
C GLU A 121 16.63 5.81 -3.79
N LYS A 122 15.82 4.82 -3.42
CA LYS A 122 14.91 4.14 -4.33
C LYS A 122 13.61 3.75 -3.62
N ILE A 123 12.49 3.98 -4.30
CA ILE A 123 11.18 3.46 -3.91
C ILE A 123 10.71 2.50 -5.00
N ILE A 124 10.26 1.33 -4.58
CA ILE A 124 9.67 0.29 -5.44
C ILE A 124 8.21 0.10 -5.09
N ALA A 125 7.45 -0.51 -5.99
CA ALA A 125 6.10 -0.98 -5.73
C ALA A 125 5.81 -2.19 -6.61
N CYS A 126 5.02 -3.13 -6.08
CA CYS A 126 4.61 -4.33 -6.77
C CYS A 126 3.09 -4.46 -6.77
N THR A 127 2.54 -5.04 -7.82
CA THR A 127 1.11 -5.40 -7.88
C THR A 127 0.87 -6.46 -8.96
N MET A 128 -0.24 -7.18 -8.84
CA MET A 128 -0.64 -8.12 -9.90
C MET A 128 -0.79 -7.41 -11.24
N ALA A 129 -0.34 -8.03 -12.33
CA ALA A 129 -0.40 -7.47 -13.69
C ALA A 129 -1.83 -7.06 -14.09
N VAL A 130 -2.81 -7.84 -13.65
CA VAL A 130 -4.25 -7.61 -13.89
C VAL A 130 -4.87 -6.54 -13.00
N ASN A 131 -4.19 -6.11 -11.93
CA ASN A 131 -4.69 -5.05 -11.05
C ASN A 131 -4.45 -3.66 -11.67
N HIS A 132 -5.17 -3.36 -12.74
CA HIS A 132 -5.02 -2.10 -13.48
C HIS A 132 -5.31 -0.86 -12.62
N ALA A 133 -6.12 -0.98 -11.56
CA ALA A 133 -6.39 0.12 -10.65
C ALA A 133 -5.14 0.50 -9.85
N SER A 134 -4.50 -0.49 -9.25
CA SER A 134 -3.25 -0.29 -8.50
C SER A 134 -2.12 0.20 -9.41
N ARG A 135 -1.96 -0.37 -10.60
CA ARG A 135 -0.96 0.07 -11.59
C ARG A 135 -1.09 1.57 -11.89
N ARG A 136 -2.30 2.05 -12.17
CA ARG A 136 -2.55 3.50 -12.40
C ARG A 136 -2.25 4.37 -11.19
N VAL A 137 -2.44 3.87 -9.98
CA VAL A 137 -2.06 4.61 -8.77
C VAL A 137 -0.54 4.71 -8.68
N ILE A 138 0.18 3.60 -8.85
CA ILE A 138 1.64 3.54 -8.82
C ILE A 138 2.25 4.48 -9.87
N GLU A 139 1.78 4.42 -11.10
CA GLU A 139 2.25 5.28 -12.20
C GLU A 139 2.06 6.78 -11.89
N LYS A 140 0.95 7.15 -11.23
CA LYS A 140 0.70 8.55 -10.82
C LYS A 140 1.64 9.05 -9.73
N THR A 141 2.32 8.17 -9.00
CA THR A 141 3.35 8.58 -8.03
C THR A 141 4.71 8.83 -8.69
N GLY A 142 4.82 8.63 -10.00
CA GLY A 142 6.06 8.80 -10.76
C GLY A 142 6.90 7.53 -10.86
N LEU A 143 6.49 6.43 -10.24
CA LEU A 143 7.16 5.15 -10.39
C LEU A 143 6.97 4.61 -11.80
N ASN A 144 8.04 4.07 -12.39
CA ASN A 144 8.05 3.54 -13.75
C ASN A 144 8.11 2.01 -13.72
N TYR A 145 7.39 1.38 -14.64
CA TYR A 145 7.44 -0.07 -14.84
C TYR A 145 8.86 -0.53 -15.15
N THR A 146 9.27 -1.62 -14.53
CA THR A 146 10.60 -2.23 -14.75
C THR A 146 10.51 -3.62 -15.35
N ARG A 147 9.71 -4.50 -14.75
CA ARG A 147 9.60 -5.89 -15.20
C ARG A 147 8.32 -6.55 -14.70
N THR A 148 7.99 -7.68 -15.33
CA THR A 148 7.01 -8.64 -14.82
C THR A 148 7.74 -9.86 -14.26
N VAL A 149 7.33 -10.33 -13.09
CA VAL A 149 7.84 -11.53 -12.43
C VAL A 149 6.70 -12.53 -12.35
N HIS A 150 6.95 -13.76 -12.78
CA HIS A 150 5.99 -14.85 -12.60
C HIS A 150 6.36 -15.60 -11.33
N VAL A 151 5.45 -15.57 -10.36
CA VAL A 151 5.59 -16.27 -9.09
C VAL A 151 4.61 -17.43 -9.09
N ASP A 152 5.08 -18.59 -8.67
CA ASP A 152 4.20 -19.75 -8.49
C ASP A 152 3.40 -19.56 -7.19
N TRP A 153 2.20 -19.03 -7.31
CA TRP A 153 1.32 -18.77 -6.18
C TRP A 153 0.70 -20.08 -5.70
N ALA A 154 0.98 -20.46 -4.46
CA ALA A 154 0.45 -21.70 -3.84
C ALA A 154 -1.08 -21.75 -3.81
N ASN A 155 -1.75 -20.59 -3.87
CA ASN A 155 -3.20 -20.44 -4.02
C ASN A 155 -3.46 -19.65 -5.29
N ALA A 156 -4.29 -20.17 -6.19
CA ALA A 156 -4.63 -19.52 -7.44
C ALA A 156 -5.32 -18.18 -7.19
N ILE A 157 -4.54 -17.10 -7.31
CA ILE A 157 -5.08 -15.73 -7.33
C ILE A 157 -5.58 -15.46 -8.75
N PRO A 158 -6.80 -14.95 -8.96
CA PRO A 158 -7.30 -14.62 -10.28
C PRO A 158 -6.33 -13.72 -11.05
N GLY A 159 -5.88 -14.17 -12.25
CA GLY A 159 -4.88 -13.48 -13.04
C GLY A 159 -3.42 -13.66 -12.57
N GLY A 160 -3.16 -14.64 -11.70
CA GLY A 160 -1.81 -14.98 -11.24
C GLY A 160 -0.89 -15.43 -12.37
N GLU A 161 -1.45 -16.02 -13.43
CA GLU A 161 -0.74 -16.40 -14.65
C GLU A 161 -0.11 -15.22 -15.39
N ASP A 162 -0.67 -14.01 -15.27
CA ASP A 162 -0.12 -12.80 -15.88
C ASP A 162 1.05 -12.21 -15.05
N GLY A 163 1.30 -12.75 -13.86
CA GLY A 163 2.41 -12.40 -12.99
C GLY A 163 2.19 -11.13 -12.19
N GLU A 164 3.27 -10.69 -11.54
CA GLU A 164 3.37 -9.47 -10.77
C GLU A 164 4.23 -8.44 -11.50
N VAL A 165 3.76 -7.21 -11.60
CA VAL A 165 4.49 -6.11 -12.22
C VAL A 165 5.20 -5.29 -11.14
N GLN A 166 6.47 -4.99 -11.41
CA GLN A 166 7.33 -4.19 -10.54
C GLN A 166 7.57 -2.81 -11.14
N TYR A 167 7.56 -1.82 -10.28
CA TYR A 167 7.79 -0.41 -10.60
C TYR A 167 8.88 0.14 -9.69
N GLU A 168 9.61 1.15 -10.16
CA GLU A 168 10.60 1.84 -9.34
C GLU A 168 10.70 3.33 -9.67
N LEU A 169 11.17 4.10 -8.69
CA LEU A 169 11.60 5.48 -8.84
C LEU A 169 12.89 5.67 -8.05
N LEU A 170 13.90 6.23 -8.68
CA LEU A 170 15.15 6.64 -8.03
C LEU A 170 15.00 8.08 -7.51
N HIS A 171 15.65 8.38 -6.39
CA HIS A 171 15.71 9.75 -5.85
C HIS A 171 16.20 10.77 -6.89
N SER A 172 17.17 10.38 -7.75
CA SER A 172 17.67 11.23 -8.84
C SER A 172 16.64 11.56 -9.92
N GLY A 173 15.58 10.76 -10.06
CA GLY A 173 14.47 10.98 -10.98
C GLY A 173 13.24 11.64 -10.35
N TRP A 174 13.29 11.87 -9.03
CA TRP A 174 12.20 12.51 -8.31
C TRP A 174 12.27 14.04 -8.44
N ASN A 175 11.18 14.65 -8.86
CA ASN A 175 11.15 16.10 -9.18
C ASN A 175 10.62 16.99 -8.04
N GLY A 176 10.36 16.42 -6.84
CA GLY A 176 9.93 17.17 -5.66
C GLY A 176 8.65 17.97 -5.92
N SER A 177 7.49 17.35 -5.80
CA SER A 177 6.19 18.03 -5.93
C SER A 177 5.54 18.27 -4.59
#